data_1a37c09ad7bea02488303d2f220f5d33
#
_entry.id   1a37c09ad7bea02488303d2f220f5d33
#
_cell.length_a   1.000
_cell.length_b   1.000
_cell.length_c   1.000
_cell.angle_alpha   90.00
_cell.angle_beta   90.00
_cell.angle_gamma   90.00
#
_symmetry.space_group_name_H-M   'P 1'
#
loop_
_entity.id
_entity.type
_entity.pdbx_description
1 polymer ?
#
loop_
_entity_poly.entity_id
_entity_poly.type
_entity_poly.pdbx_seq_one_letter_code
_entity_poly.pdbx_strand_id
1 'polypeptide(L)'
;PNIIVCFIGIFFILVSVIIGTGNTISIIFISIGTSILASGVISFINYFSKIREENYKHMLRYWGLSEIYKTRAEMNSESNKELKKAKTLEICAMGLKGYRDAQTPLIKSRVSKGLNIKILTLSPDSKYALEIDKTEGILEGSTKDSIKELIKWIDEIKKEQKYDGQIELRTYDHYPYDFYFSIDGNLYIGPYQNKTSQQTI
;
A
#
# COMPACT_ATOMS: atom_id res chain seq x y z
N PRO A 1 -34.35 2.96 -1.24
CA PRO A 1 -34.92 2.25 -0.08
C PRO A 1 -34.78 3.05 1.21
N ASN A 2 -33.64 3.69 1.45
CA ASN A 2 -33.33 4.36 2.73
C ASN A 2 -34.16 5.63 2.98
N ILE A 3 -34.56 6.33 1.93
CA ILE A 3 -35.41 7.52 2.02
C ILE A 3 -36.80 7.14 2.53
N ILE A 4 -37.34 6.00 2.13
CA ILE A 4 -38.64 5.50 2.57
C ILE A 4 -38.64 5.28 4.10
N VAL A 5 -37.56 4.73 4.66
CA VAL A 5 -37.39 4.52 6.10
C VAL A 5 -37.47 5.85 6.87
N CYS A 6 -36.80 6.89 6.35
CA CYS A 6 -36.91 8.23 6.95
C CYS A 6 -38.32 8.80 6.92
N PHE A 7 -39.03 8.64 5.80
CA PHE A 7 -40.44 9.06 5.71
C PHE A 7 -41.35 8.32 6.71
N ILE A 8 -41.17 7.01 6.91
CA ILE A 8 -41.89 6.23 7.91
C ILE A 8 -41.59 6.78 9.31
N GLY A 9 -40.34 7.06 9.64
CA GLY A 9 -39.96 7.64 10.94
C GLY A 9 -40.61 9.00 11.19
N ILE A 10 -40.60 9.88 10.17
CA ILE A 10 -41.28 11.19 10.24
C ILE A 10 -42.81 11.02 10.43
N PHE A 11 -43.40 10.09 9.71
CA PHE A 11 -44.83 9.79 9.85
C PHE A 11 -45.21 9.42 11.28
N PHE A 12 -44.45 8.52 11.94
CA PHE A 12 -44.70 8.16 13.33
C PHE A 12 -44.58 9.35 14.29
N ILE A 13 -43.61 10.24 14.07
CA ILE A 13 -43.44 11.46 14.85
C ILE A 13 -44.65 12.38 14.67
N LEU A 14 -45.13 12.59 13.44
CA LEU A 14 -46.29 13.44 13.15
C LEU A 14 -47.58 12.89 13.79
N VAL A 15 -47.79 11.58 13.70
CA VAL A 15 -48.91 10.91 14.37
C VAL A 15 -48.87 11.14 15.89
N SER A 16 -47.70 11.08 16.49
CA SER A 16 -47.54 11.37 17.93
C SER A 16 -47.94 12.80 18.30
N VAL A 17 -47.58 13.78 17.45
CA VAL A 17 -47.95 15.19 17.69
C VAL A 17 -49.50 15.36 17.64
N ILE A 18 -50.18 14.67 16.73
CA ILE A 18 -51.63 14.73 16.58
C ILE A 18 -52.34 14.11 17.81
N ILE A 19 -51.79 13.03 18.39
CA ILE A 19 -52.33 12.36 19.57
C ILE A 19 -52.22 13.23 20.83
N GLY A 20 -51.30 14.19 20.84
CA GLY A 20 -51.07 15.13 21.93
C GLY A 20 -49.97 14.70 22.90
N THR A 21 -49.14 15.67 23.28
CA THR A 21 -48.02 15.49 24.20
C THR A 21 -48.49 15.23 25.62
N GLY A 22 -48.13 14.09 26.17
CA GLY A 22 -48.49 13.70 27.57
C GLY A 22 -49.24 12.36 27.69
N ASN A 23 -49.62 11.78 26.57
CA ASN A 23 -50.20 10.44 26.54
C ASN A 23 -49.09 9.40 26.35
N THR A 24 -49.14 8.28 27.09
CA THR A 24 -48.17 7.17 26.98
C THR A 24 -48.06 6.66 25.54
N ILE A 25 -49.14 6.65 24.79
CA ILE A 25 -49.16 6.25 23.38
C ILE A 25 -48.30 7.19 22.52
N SER A 26 -48.44 8.51 22.77
CA SER A 26 -47.62 9.52 22.06
C SER A 26 -46.10 9.32 22.28
N ILE A 27 -45.70 9.02 23.52
CA ILE A 27 -44.29 8.75 23.87
C ILE A 27 -43.77 7.52 23.12
N ILE A 28 -44.57 6.45 23.00
CA ILE A 28 -44.20 5.25 22.25
C ILE A 28 -44.00 5.59 20.75
N PHE A 29 -44.92 6.35 20.14
CA PHE A 29 -44.81 6.74 18.73
C PHE A 29 -43.58 7.63 18.46
N ILE A 30 -43.26 8.57 19.35
CA ILE A 30 -42.05 9.38 19.26
C ILE A 30 -40.80 8.48 19.33
N SER A 31 -40.73 7.57 20.28
CA SER A 31 -39.59 6.69 20.48
C SER A 31 -39.34 5.78 19.27
N ILE A 32 -40.41 5.21 18.72
CA ILE A 32 -40.32 4.39 17.49
C ILE A 32 -39.91 5.26 16.31
N GLY A 33 -40.56 6.42 16.11
CA GLY A 33 -40.27 7.32 15.00
C GLY A 33 -38.85 7.83 15.00
N THR A 34 -38.33 8.24 16.15
CA THR A 34 -36.93 8.70 16.27
C THR A 34 -35.92 7.59 16.03
N SER A 35 -36.19 6.37 16.52
CA SER A 35 -35.32 5.20 16.28
C SER A 35 -35.28 4.82 14.80
N ILE A 36 -36.43 4.81 14.13
CA ILE A 36 -36.49 4.55 12.67
C ILE A 36 -35.78 5.65 11.89
N LEU A 37 -35.98 6.91 12.25
CA LEU A 37 -35.33 8.05 11.59
C LEU A 37 -33.80 8.00 11.75
N ALA A 38 -33.34 7.74 12.96
CA ALA A 38 -31.89 7.59 13.21
C ALA A 38 -31.28 6.46 12.38
N SER A 39 -31.94 5.29 12.35
CA SER A 39 -31.51 4.15 11.53
C SER A 39 -31.49 4.48 10.02
N GLY A 40 -32.51 5.23 9.55
CA GLY A 40 -32.59 5.71 8.17
C GLY A 40 -31.43 6.64 7.80
N VAL A 41 -31.10 7.60 8.68
CA VAL A 41 -29.99 8.53 8.48
C VAL A 41 -28.64 7.80 8.43
N ILE A 42 -28.39 6.89 9.38
CA ILE A 42 -27.16 6.07 9.40
C ILE A 42 -27.04 5.24 8.11
N SER A 43 -28.12 4.59 7.70
CA SER A 43 -28.16 3.81 6.46
C SER A 43 -27.90 4.66 5.23
N PHE A 44 -28.39 5.90 5.21
CA PHE A 44 -28.15 6.86 4.14
C PHE A 44 -26.67 7.28 4.06
N ILE A 45 -26.06 7.61 5.19
CA ILE A 45 -24.62 7.94 5.25
C ILE A 45 -23.77 6.76 4.78
N ASN A 46 -24.06 5.55 5.24
CA ASN A 46 -23.34 4.35 4.83
C ASN A 46 -23.48 4.07 3.33
N TYR A 47 -24.66 4.31 2.75
CA TYR A 47 -24.90 4.15 1.32
C TYR A 47 -24.04 5.11 0.49
N PHE A 48 -23.96 6.39 0.86
CA PHE A 48 -23.11 7.35 0.16
C PHE A 48 -21.61 7.05 0.32
N SER A 49 -21.20 6.63 1.50
CA SER A 49 -19.81 6.21 1.75
C SER A 49 -19.44 5.04 0.86
N LYS A 50 -20.33 4.06 0.72
CA LYS A 50 -20.12 2.88 -0.14
C LYS A 50 -20.03 3.24 -1.62
N ILE A 51 -20.93 4.10 -2.12
CA ILE A 51 -20.89 4.58 -3.52
C ILE A 51 -19.55 5.29 -3.80
N ARG A 52 -19.10 6.15 -2.88
CA ARG A 52 -17.83 6.86 -3.04
C ARG A 52 -16.64 5.91 -3.10
N GLU A 53 -16.64 4.89 -2.26
CA GLU A 53 -15.61 3.84 -2.27
C GLU A 53 -15.62 3.03 -3.57
N GLU A 54 -16.80 2.63 -4.04
CA GLU A 54 -16.95 1.89 -5.30
C GLU A 54 -16.51 2.74 -6.51
N ASN A 55 -16.86 4.01 -6.55
CA ASN A 55 -16.42 4.93 -7.60
C ASN A 55 -14.90 5.12 -7.58
N TYR A 56 -14.30 5.23 -6.40
CA TYR A 56 -12.85 5.30 -6.25
C TYR A 56 -12.16 4.03 -6.77
N LYS A 57 -12.64 2.85 -6.37
CA LYS A 57 -12.12 1.55 -6.86
C LYS A 57 -12.33 1.39 -8.37
N HIS A 58 -13.43 1.89 -8.91
CA HIS A 58 -13.66 1.89 -10.35
C HIS A 58 -12.66 2.77 -11.10
N MET A 59 -12.41 3.97 -10.57
CA MET A 59 -11.42 4.91 -11.12
C MET A 59 -10.01 4.30 -11.11
N LEU A 60 -9.58 3.70 -9.99
CA LEU A 60 -8.28 3.03 -9.91
C LEU A 60 -8.15 1.92 -10.96
N ARG A 61 -9.17 1.06 -11.08
CA ARG A 61 -9.18 -0.02 -12.08
C ARG A 61 -9.14 0.49 -13.51
N TYR A 62 -9.83 1.59 -13.80
CA TYR A 62 -9.77 2.24 -15.12
C TYR A 62 -8.34 2.68 -15.48
N TRP A 63 -7.55 3.11 -14.50
CA TRP A 63 -6.14 3.47 -14.66
C TRP A 63 -5.18 2.28 -14.56
N GLY A 64 -5.70 1.06 -14.43
CA GLY A 64 -4.88 -0.14 -14.24
C GLY A 64 -4.22 -0.23 -12.88
N LEU A 65 -4.69 0.55 -11.90
CA LEU A 65 -4.19 0.55 -10.52
C LEU A 65 -5.08 -0.33 -9.65
N SER A 66 -4.47 -1.11 -8.78
CA SER A 66 -5.20 -1.88 -7.77
C SER A 66 -5.36 -1.09 -6.48
N GLU A 67 -4.31 -0.35 -6.07
CA GLU A 67 -4.28 0.37 -4.81
C GLU A 67 -3.24 1.50 -4.84
N ILE A 68 -3.43 2.51 -3.98
CA ILE A 68 -2.48 3.59 -3.75
C ILE A 68 -2.15 3.62 -2.25
N TYR A 69 -0.87 3.53 -1.93
CA TYR A 69 -0.36 3.57 -0.56
C TYR A 69 0.15 4.96 -0.21
N LYS A 70 -0.19 5.45 0.97
CA LYS A 70 0.29 6.75 1.46
C LYS A 70 1.77 6.72 1.81
N THR A 71 2.25 5.57 2.23
CA THR A 71 3.63 5.40 2.69
C THR A 71 4.23 4.10 2.17
N ARG A 72 5.55 4.08 2.05
CA ARG A 72 6.30 2.85 1.74
C ARG A 72 6.11 1.76 2.81
N ALA A 73 5.88 2.13 4.05
CA ALA A 73 5.63 1.18 5.13
C ALA A 73 4.32 0.40 4.93
N GLU A 74 3.25 1.09 4.52
CA GLU A 74 1.97 0.46 4.18
C GLU A 74 2.13 -0.49 2.99
N MET A 75 2.77 -0.04 1.91
CA MET A 75 3.08 -0.86 0.74
C MET A 75 3.89 -2.11 1.13
N ASN A 76 4.92 -1.96 1.95
CA ASN A 76 5.73 -3.09 2.41
C ASN A 76 4.92 -4.09 3.25
N SER A 77 3.95 -3.62 4.04
CA SER A 77 3.08 -4.50 4.82
C SER A 77 2.27 -5.44 3.93
N GLU A 78 1.70 -4.93 2.83
CA GLU A 78 0.94 -5.74 1.88
C GLU A 78 1.85 -6.63 1.03
N SER A 79 2.90 -6.07 0.43
CA SER A 79 3.85 -6.83 -0.39
C SER A 79 4.53 -7.97 0.39
N ASN A 80 4.74 -7.81 1.69
CA ASN A 80 5.28 -8.88 2.53
C ASN A 80 4.33 -10.07 2.69
N LYS A 81 3.02 -9.84 2.65
CA LYS A 81 2.04 -10.95 2.69
C LYS A 81 2.13 -11.79 1.41
N GLU A 82 2.29 -11.13 0.27
CA GLU A 82 2.48 -11.79 -1.02
C GLU A 82 3.83 -12.52 -1.08
N LEU A 83 4.91 -11.86 -0.64
CA LEU A 83 6.26 -12.41 -0.65
C LEU A 83 6.38 -13.74 0.10
N LYS A 84 5.59 -13.95 1.16
CA LYS A 84 5.55 -15.22 1.91
C LYS A 84 5.21 -16.44 1.04
N LYS A 85 4.51 -16.24 -0.07
CA LYS A 85 4.05 -17.31 -0.99
C LYS A 85 4.64 -17.18 -2.39
N ALA A 86 5.36 -16.10 -2.66
CA ALA A 86 5.85 -15.75 -3.99
C ALA A 86 6.79 -16.80 -4.59
N LYS A 87 6.73 -16.90 -5.92
CA LYS A 87 7.65 -17.69 -6.74
C LYS A 87 8.70 -16.81 -7.42
N THR A 88 8.34 -15.56 -7.71
CA THR A 88 9.21 -14.59 -8.38
C THR A 88 9.21 -13.26 -7.63
N LEU A 89 10.38 -12.65 -7.57
CA LEU A 89 10.60 -11.32 -7.02
C LEU A 89 11.53 -10.56 -7.96
N GLU A 90 11.05 -9.47 -8.54
CA GLU A 90 11.85 -8.59 -9.36
C GLU A 90 11.94 -7.21 -8.69
N ILE A 91 13.13 -6.67 -8.59
CA ILE A 91 13.39 -5.42 -7.89
C ILE A 91 14.22 -4.51 -8.79
N CYS A 92 13.78 -3.25 -8.96
CA CYS A 92 14.64 -2.19 -9.44
C CYS A 92 14.71 -1.10 -8.38
N ALA A 93 15.85 -0.99 -7.73
CA ALA A 93 16.03 -0.01 -6.65
C ALA A 93 17.52 0.20 -6.33
N MET A 94 17.82 1.33 -5.69
CA MET A 94 19.14 1.61 -5.13
C MET A 94 19.28 0.95 -3.75
N GLY A 95 20.44 0.43 -3.42
CA GLY A 95 20.90 0.05 -2.07
C GLY A 95 19.99 -0.80 -1.19
N LEU A 96 18.69 -0.52 -1.15
CA LEU A 96 17.65 -1.28 -0.43
C LEU A 96 17.90 -1.47 1.09
N LYS A 97 18.62 -0.56 1.76
CA LYS A 97 19.04 -0.76 3.16
C LYS A 97 17.90 -1.20 4.07
N GLY A 98 16.85 -0.40 4.18
CA GLY A 98 15.73 -0.73 5.07
C GLY A 98 14.99 -2.02 4.72
N TYR A 99 14.94 -2.37 3.42
CA TYR A 99 14.36 -3.64 2.96
C TYR A 99 15.24 -4.82 3.34
N ARG A 100 16.56 -4.72 3.13
CA ARG A 100 17.51 -5.76 3.51
C ARG A 100 17.45 -6.04 5.01
N ASP A 101 17.48 -4.98 5.83
CA ASP A 101 17.44 -5.10 7.29
C ASP A 101 16.16 -5.79 7.78
N ALA A 102 15.02 -5.46 7.17
CA ALA A 102 13.72 -6.01 7.58
C ALA A 102 13.42 -7.40 7.00
N GLN A 103 13.86 -7.70 5.78
CA GLN A 103 13.35 -8.85 5.01
C GLN A 103 14.36 -9.99 4.81
N THR A 104 15.61 -9.84 5.23
CA THR A 104 16.65 -10.86 5.02
C THR A 104 16.22 -12.27 5.48
N PRO A 105 15.64 -12.47 6.68
CA PRO A 105 15.22 -13.81 7.11
C PRO A 105 14.14 -14.43 6.21
N LEU A 106 13.17 -13.61 5.79
CA LEU A 106 12.11 -14.06 4.90
C LEU A 106 12.66 -14.42 3.52
N ILE A 107 13.49 -13.56 2.95
CA ILE A 107 14.10 -13.78 1.62
C ILE A 107 14.94 -15.07 1.63
N LYS A 108 15.82 -15.27 2.61
CA LYS A 108 16.61 -16.50 2.74
C LYS A 108 15.73 -17.74 2.81
N SER A 109 14.71 -17.71 3.66
CA SER A 109 13.75 -18.82 3.78
C SER A 109 12.97 -19.08 2.49
N ARG A 110 12.67 -18.04 1.69
CA ARG A 110 11.96 -18.19 0.42
C ARG A 110 12.87 -18.66 -0.71
N VAL A 111 14.12 -18.19 -0.73
CA VAL A 111 15.14 -18.64 -1.69
C VAL A 111 15.41 -20.12 -1.54
N SER A 112 15.60 -20.62 -0.32
CA SER A 112 15.78 -22.07 -0.07
C SER A 112 14.55 -22.92 -0.50
N LYS A 113 13.36 -22.28 -0.64
CA LYS A 113 12.13 -22.91 -1.14
C LYS A 113 11.90 -22.70 -2.65
N GLY A 114 12.83 -22.04 -3.35
CA GLY A 114 12.78 -21.87 -4.80
C GLY A 114 12.23 -20.52 -5.27
N LEU A 115 12.26 -19.47 -4.45
CA LEU A 115 11.97 -18.11 -4.90
C LEU A 115 13.04 -17.66 -5.91
N ASN A 116 12.61 -17.26 -7.11
CA ASN A 116 13.49 -16.65 -8.10
C ASN A 116 13.57 -15.14 -7.86
N ILE A 117 14.77 -14.58 -7.89
CA ILE A 117 15.00 -13.16 -7.62
C ILE A 117 15.77 -12.55 -8.78
N LYS A 118 15.27 -11.43 -9.31
CA LYS A 118 16.01 -10.57 -10.25
C LYS A 118 16.12 -9.18 -9.65
N ILE A 119 17.33 -8.67 -9.63
CA ILE A 119 17.60 -7.33 -9.10
C ILE A 119 18.32 -6.53 -10.16
N LEU A 120 17.82 -5.32 -10.38
CA LEU A 120 18.44 -4.29 -11.17
C LEU A 120 18.76 -3.10 -10.26
N THR A 121 20.03 -2.72 -10.16
CA THR A 121 20.47 -1.61 -9.30
C THR A 121 21.40 -0.68 -10.03
N LEU A 122 21.56 0.54 -9.52
CA LEU A 122 22.53 1.48 -10.06
C LEU A 122 23.94 0.89 -9.94
N SER A 123 24.79 1.14 -10.94
CA SER A 123 26.21 0.77 -10.84
C SER A 123 26.87 1.53 -9.68
N PRO A 124 27.67 0.88 -8.82
CA PRO A 124 28.38 1.58 -7.76
C PRO A 124 29.40 2.59 -8.27
N ASP A 125 29.83 2.45 -9.52
CA ASP A 125 30.79 3.37 -10.16
C ASP A 125 30.10 4.40 -11.07
N SER A 126 28.77 4.45 -11.05
CA SER A 126 27.99 5.45 -11.77
C SER A 126 28.23 6.85 -11.21
N LYS A 127 28.38 7.83 -12.10
CA LYS A 127 28.43 9.26 -11.73
C LYS A 127 27.15 9.71 -10.99
N TYR A 128 26.03 9.06 -11.26
CA TYR A 128 24.75 9.39 -10.64
C TYR A 128 24.71 9.04 -9.15
N ALA A 129 25.52 8.11 -8.67
CA ALA A 129 25.62 7.83 -7.23
C ALA A 129 26.08 9.06 -6.44
N LEU A 130 27.08 9.79 -6.93
CA LEU A 130 27.54 11.04 -6.31
C LEU A 130 26.54 12.20 -6.48
N GLU A 131 25.85 12.25 -7.61
CA GLU A 131 24.82 13.25 -7.86
C GLU A 131 23.63 13.09 -6.89
N ILE A 132 23.24 11.86 -6.60
CA ILE A 132 22.20 11.54 -5.62
C ILE A 132 22.63 11.97 -4.22
N ASP A 133 23.86 11.66 -3.79
CA ASP A 133 24.38 12.07 -2.49
C ASP A 133 24.29 13.59 -2.32
N LYS A 134 24.66 14.35 -3.34
CA LYS A 134 24.57 15.84 -3.34
C LYS A 134 23.11 16.31 -3.28
N THR A 135 22.24 15.69 -4.07
CA THR A 135 20.82 16.09 -4.15
C THR A 135 20.08 15.78 -2.85
N GLU A 136 20.36 14.65 -2.22
CA GLU A 136 19.78 14.24 -0.96
C GLU A 136 20.46 14.89 0.27
N GLY A 137 21.60 15.55 0.07
CA GLY A 137 22.35 16.20 1.17
C GLY A 137 22.97 15.21 2.13
N ILE A 138 23.31 14.00 1.66
CA ILE A 138 23.97 12.94 2.45
C ILE A 138 25.47 12.96 2.22
N LEU A 139 26.19 12.20 3.04
CA LEU A 139 27.65 12.10 2.92
C LEU A 139 28.07 11.54 1.57
N GLU A 140 29.03 12.15 0.92
CA GLU A 140 29.58 11.71 -0.37
C GLU A 140 30.08 10.25 -0.28
N GLY A 141 29.65 9.41 -1.21
CA GLY A 141 29.93 7.98 -1.24
C GLY A 141 28.87 7.10 -0.57
N SER A 142 27.92 7.68 0.17
CA SER A 142 26.87 6.90 0.89
C SER A 142 26.06 6.02 -0.04
N THR A 143 25.62 6.55 -1.20
CA THR A 143 24.87 5.78 -2.20
C THR A 143 25.72 4.65 -2.77
N LYS A 144 26.97 4.92 -3.14
CA LYS A 144 27.92 3.91 -3.63
C LYS A 144 28.10 2.79 -2.60
N ASP A 145 28.29 3.13 -1.34
CA ASP A 145 28.51 2.14 -0.29
C ASP A 145 27.23 1.32 -0.03
N SER A 146 26.07 1.94 -0.06
CA SER A 146 24.78 1.22 0.06
C SER A 146 24.56 0.22 -1.08
N ILE A 147 24.98 0.56 -2.31
CA ILE A 147 24.94 -0.36 -3.46
C ILE A 147 25.92 -1.51 -3.29
N LYS A 148 27.15 -1.25 -2.84
CA LYS A 148 28.13 -2.31 -2.54
C LYS A 148 27.63 -3.27 -1.46
N GLU A 149 26.99 -2.75 -0.42
CA GLU A 149 26.35 -3.57 0.61
C GLU A 149 25.21 -4.42 0.05
N LEU A 150 24.43 -3.89 -0.91
CA LEU A 150 23.41 -4.67 -1.61
C LEU A 150 24.04 -5.83 -2.38
N ILE A 151 25.11 -5.60 -3.11
CA ILE A 151 25.82 -6.64 -3.86
C ILE A 151 26.32 -7.73 -2.92
N LYS A 152 26.97 -7.35 -1.81
CA LYS A 152 27.43 -8.29 -0.77
C LYS A 152 26.26 -9.10 -0.17
N TRP A 153 25.15 -8.45 0.13
CA TRP A 153 23.95 -9.12 0.63
C TRP A 153 23.41 -10.14 -0.38
N ILE A 154 23.40 -9.84 -1.67
CA ILE A 154 23.01 -10.79 -2.71
C ILE A 154 23.94 -12.02 -2.72
N ASP A 155 25.25 -11.83 -2.59
CA ASP A 155 26.21 -12.93 -2.52
C ASP A 155 26.01 -13.80 -1.28
N GLU A 156 25.55 -13.20 -0.18
CA GLU A 156 25.17 -13.97 1.02
C GLU A 156 23.86 -14.77 0.80
N ILE A 157 22.89 -14.21 0.12
CA ILE A 157 21.63 -14.90 -0.17
C ILE A 157 21.82 -16.02 -1.20
N LYS A 158 22.72 -15.84 -2.17
CA LYS A 158 23.07 -16.90 -3.15
C LYS A 158 23.52 -18.20 -2.50
N LYS A 159 24.05 -18.16 -1.30
CA LYS A 159 24.43 -19.37 -0.55
C LYS A 159 23.23 -20.25 -0.19
N GLU A 160 22.03 -19.65 -0.14
CA GLU A 160 20.77 -20.34 0.19
C GLU A 160 20.02 -20.80 -1.08
N GLN A 161 20.53 -20.51 -2.28
CA GLN A 161 19.84 -20.85 -3.51
C GLN A 161 19.76 -22.36 -3.72
N LYS A 162 18.66 -22.80 -4.31
CA LYS A 162 18.38 -24.22 -4.56
C LYS A 162 19.02 -24.72 -5.85
N TYR A 163 19.18 -23.83 -6.82
CA TYR A 163 19.77 -24.13 -8.14
C TYR A 163 20.43 -22.87 -8.72
N ASP A 164 21.39 -23.08 -9.63
CA ASP A 164 22.10 -21.99 -10.30
C ASP A 164 21.15 -21.12 -11.14
N GLY A 165 21.41 -19.82 -11.17
CA GLY A 165 20.59 -18.86 -11.91
C GLY A 165 19.30 -18.43 -11.21
N GLN A 166 19.02 -18.95 -10.03
CA GLN A 166 17.84 -18.56 -9.24
C GLN A 166 17.87 -17.09 -8.80
N ILE A 167 19.07 -16.52 -8.63
CA ILE A 167 19.27 -15.13 -8.25
C ILE A 167 20.12 -14.44 -9.28
N GLU A 168 19.56 -13.43 -9.94
CA GLU A 168 20.24 -12.57 -10.90
C GLU A 168 20.40 -11.16 -10.33
N LEU A 169 21.59 -10.60 -10.49
CA LEU A 169 21.88 -9.20 -10.21
C LEU A 169 22.44 -8.56 -11.47
N ARG A 170 21.86 -7.45 -11.90
CA ARG A 170 22.34 -6.60 -12.98
C ARG A 170 22.47 -5.16 -12.52
N THR A 171 23.34 -4.40 -13.14
CA THR A 171 23.52 -2.97 -12.89
C THR A 171 23.19 -2.15 -14.12
N TYR A 172 22.76 -0.92 -13.90
CA TYR A 172 22.54 0.08 -14.95
C TYR A 172 23.29 1.38 -14.62
N ASP A 173 23.43 2.25 -15.61
CA ASP A 173 24.11 3.55 -15.47
C ASP A 173 23.23 4.68 -16.02
N HIS A 174 22.10 4.91 -15.32
CA HIS A 174 21.16 6.00 -15.56
C HIS A 174 20.71 6.61 -14.25
N TYR A 175 20.23 7.86 -14.28
CA TYR A 175 19.64 8.46 -13.09
C TYR A 175 18.36 7.71 -12.71
N PRO A 176 18.22 7.21 -11.46
CA PRO A 176 17.03 6.51 -11.01
C PRO A 176 15.94 7.50 -10.66
N TYR A 177 14.80 7.42 -11.35
CA TYR A 177 13.62 8.24 -11.05
C TYR A 177 12.65 7.51 -10.14
N ASP A 178 12.51 6.21 -10.33
CA ASP A 178 11.52 5.39 -9.66
C ASP A 178 12.16 4.12 -9.10
N PHE A 179 11.55 3.58 -8.07
CA PHE A 179 11.78 2.21 -7.66
C PHE A 179 10.57 1.36 -8.04
N TYR A 180 10.78 0.10 -8.27
CA TYR A 180 9.70 -0.87 -8.37
C TYR A 180 10.06 -2.23 -7.79
N PHE A 181 9.01 -2.90 -7.32
CA PHE A 181 9.02 -4.30 -6.93
C PHE A 181 7.93 -5.01 -7.72
N SER A 182 8.24 -6.19 -8.26
CA SER A 182 7.24 -7.08 -8.84
C SER A 182 7.26 -8.40 -8.09
N ILE A 183 6.10 -8.81 -7.59
CA ILE A 183 5.91 -10.07 -6.86
C ILE A 183 4.87 -10.88 -7.61
N ASP A 184 5.28 -11.98 -8.25
CA ASP A 184 4.42 -12.84 -9.07
C ASP A 184 3.58 -12.07 -10.11
N GLY A 185 4.14 -10.94 -10.64
CA GLY A 185 3.48 -10.08 -11.63
C GLY A 185 2.72 -8.89 -11.04
N ASN A 186 2.49 -8.82 -9.74
CA ASN A 186 1.96 -7.63 -9.09
C ASN A 186 3.07 -6.58 -8.97
N LEU A 187 2.88 -5.43 -9.62
CA LEU A 187 3.86 -4.36 -9.69
C LEU A 187 3.56 -3.28 -8.64
N TYR A 188 4.55 -2.99 -7.82
CA TYR A 188 4.60 -1.87 -6.87
C TYR A 188 5.61 -0.85 -7.38
N ILE A 189 5.18 0.37 -7.62
CA ILE A 189 6.02 1.45 -8.16
C ILE A 189 5.92 2.69 -7.28
N GLY A 190 7.01 3.41 -7.16
CA GLY A 190 7.02 4.70 -6.49
C GLY A 190 8.21 5.56 -6.89
N PRO A 191 8.06 6.88 -6.91
CA PRO A 191 9.12 7.80 -7.26
C PRO A 191 10.18 7.87 -6.16
N TYR A 192 11.43 8.13 -6.56
CA TYR A 192 12.45 8.66 -5.67
C TYR A 192 12.23 10.17 -5.53
N GLN A 193 11.79 10.61 -4.36
CA GLN A 193 11.61 12.05 -4.11
C GLN A 193 12.93 12.69 -3.71
N ASN A 194 13.29 13.77 -4.40
CA ASN A 194 14.40 14.62 -4.03
C ASN A 194 14.08 15.30 -2.69
N LYS A 195 14.82 14.98 -1.65
CA LYS A 195 14.91 15.58 -0.30
C LYS A 195 14.41 14.75 0.88
N THR A 196 13.71 13.66 0.73
CA THR A 196 13.44 12.74 1.85
C THR A 196 13.15 11.35 1.33
N SER A 197 14.14 10.49 1.26
CA SER A 197 14.00 9.08 0.88
C SER A 197 13.05 8.27 1.80
N GLN A 198 12.46 8.91 2.82
CA GLN A 198 11.60 8.27 3.81
C GLN A 198 10.10 8.51 3.61
N GLN A 199 9.69 9.43 2.76
CA GLN A 199 8.28 9.73 2.52
C GLN A 199 7.95 9.58 1.04
N THR A 200 7.82 8.36 0.60
CA THR A 200 7.25 8.10 -0.74
C THR A 200 5.78 7.81 -0.57
N ILE A 201 5.00 8.58 -1.24
CA ILE A 201 3.55 8.44 -1.37
C ILE A 201 3.24 7.23 -2.24
#